data_dc1dbb8ed4f75ec51f11a342894fbbfd
#
_entry.id   dc1dbb8ed4f75ec51f11a342894fbbfd
#
_cell.length_a   1.000
_cell.length_b   1.000
_cell.length_c   1.000
_cell.angle_alpha   90.00
_cell.angle_beta   90.00
_cell.angle_gamma   90.00
#
_symmetry.space_group_name_H-M   'P 1'
#
loop_
_entity.id
_entity.type
_entity.pdbx_description
1 polymer ?
#
loop_
_entity_poly.entity_id
_entity_poly.type
_entity_poly.pdbx_seq_one_letter_code
_entity_poly.pdbx_strand_id
1 'polypeptide(L)'
;KRIALARTLILKPEIILYDEPTTGLDTITSREISELILAIQKKYKTTSIIITHDMACAKLTGDRLVILKDGVMVAEGTYEELEKSDDEWVRSFFI
;
A
#
# COMPACT_ATOMS: atom_id res chain seq x y z
N LYS A 1 -6.64 1.60 14.36
CA LYS A 1 -5.96 2.20 13.18
C LYS A 1 -6.64 3.46 12.66
N ARG A 2 -7.97 3.51 12.69
CA ARG A 2 -8.70 4.71 12.27
C ARG A 2 -8.42 5.91 13.17
N ILE A 3 -8.27 5.67 14.48
CA ILE A 3 -7.94 6.73 15.43
C ILE A 3 -6.54 7.27 15.20
N ALA A 4 -5.57 6.38 14.97
CA ALA A 4 -4.20 6.77 14.68
C ALA A 4 -4.13 7.59 13.40
N LEU A 5 -4.87 7.20 12.37
CA LEU A 5 -4.92 7.92 11.12
C LEU A 5 -5.56 9.30 11.29
N ALA A 6 -6.65 9.39 12.04
CA ALA A 6 -7.30 10.67 12.32
C ALA A 6 -6.34 11.64 13.04
N ARG A 7 -5.57 11.15 14.01
CA ARG A 7 -4.56 11.97 14.71
C ARG A 7 -3.50 12.48 13.75
N THR A 8 -3.06 11.65 12.82
CA THR A 8 -2.08 12.03 11.81
C THR A 8 -2.64 13.14 10.92
N LEU A 9 -3.89 13.04 10.50
CA LEU A 9 -4.53 14.02 9.63
C LEU A 9 -4.73 15.38 10.28
N ILE A 10 -4.88 15.45 11.60
CA ILE A 10 -4.99 16.72 12.33
C ILE A 10 -3.76 17.62 12.08
N LEU A 11 -2.60 17.01 11.89
CA LEU A 11 -1.34 17.72 11.62
C LEU A 11 -1.23 18.19 10.17
N LYS A 12 -2.18 17.83 9.30
CA LYS A 12 -2.21 18.17 7.87
C LYS A 12 -0.88 17.85 7.16
N PRO A 13 -0.39 16.60 7.23
CA PRO A 13 0.90 16.25 6.62
C PRO A 13 0.81 16.25 5.10
N GLU A 14 1.93 16.51 4.43
CA GLU A 14 2.05 16.35 2.98
C GLU A 14 2.36 14.90 2.61
N ILE A 15 3.08 14.20 3.48
CA ILE A 15 3.51 12.82 3.28
C ILE A 15 3.04 11.99 4.47
N ILE A 16 2.39 10.87 4.19
CA ILE A 16 1.94 9.92 5.21
C ILE A 16 2.63 8.59 4.97
N LEU A 17 3.20 8.04 6.03
CA LEU A 17 3.77 6.69 6.02
C LEU A 17 2.80 5.73 6.68
N TYR A 18 2.41 4.68 5.96
CA TYR A 18 1.57 3.60 6.48
C TYR A 18 2.44 2.35 6.61
N ASP A 19 2.63 1.88 7.83
CA ASP A 19 3.42 0.67 8.08
C ASP A 19 2.48 -0.49 8.37
N GLU A 20 2.33 -1.36 7.39
CA GLU A 20 1.48 -2.56 7.45
C GLU A 20 0.07 -2.27 7.99
N PRO A 21 -0.70 -1.38 7.33
CA PRO A 21 -1.97 -0.88 7.88
C PRO A 21 -3.05 -1.93 8.00
N THR A 22 -2.94 -3.06 7.31
CA THR A 22 -3.96 -4.12 7.35
C THR A 22 -3.51 -5.37 8.11
N THR A 23 -2.30 -5.37 8.68
CA THR A 23 -1.78 -6.52 9.42
C THR A 23 -2.66 -6.85 10.62
N GLY A 24 -2.99 -8.13 10.77
CA GLY A 24 -3.81 -8.61 11.88
C GLY A 24 -5.31 -8.40 11.71
N LEU A 25 -5.74 -7.84 10.59
CA LEU A 25 -7.16 -7.61 10.31
C LEU A 25 -7.72 -8.70 9.40
N ASP A 26 -9.01 -8.97 9.53
CA ASP A 26 -9.72 -9.87 8.62
C ASP A 26 -9.84 -9.23 7.23
N THR A 27 -10.25 -10.01 6.25
CA THR A 27 -10.33 -9.58 4.85
C THR A 27 -11.25 -8.37 4.65
N ILE A 28 -12.40 -8.38 5.30
CA ILE A 28 -13.40 -7.29 5.17
C ILE A 28 -12.86 -6.00 5.75
N THR A 29 -12.33 -6.05 6.97
CA THR A 29 -11.78 -4.88 7.65
C THR A 29 -10.54 -4.34 6.93
N SER A 30 -9.68 -5.23 6.42
CA SER A 30 -8.52 -4.85 5.62
C SER A 30 -8.92 -4.05 4.39
N ARG A 31 -9.98 -4.48 3.71
CA ARG A 31 -10.50 -3.76 2.55
C ARG A 31 -11.04 -2.40 2.93
N GLU A 32 -11.76 -2.30 4.04
CA GLU A 32 -12.29 -1.03 4.52
C GLU A 32 -11.16 -0.04 4.83
N ILE A 33 -10.09 -0.49 5.46
CA ILE A 33 -8.92 0.34 5.75
C ILE A 33 -8.24 0.78 4.45
N SER A 34 -8.08 -0.13 3.49
CA SER A 34 -7.48 0.20 2.19
C SER A 34 -8.32 1.25 1.44
N GLU A 35 -9.64 1.11 1.45
CA GLU A 35 -10.55 2.08 0.84
C GLU A 35 -10.48 3.42 1.54
N LEU A 36 -10.34 3.44 2.87
CA LEU A 36 -10.18 4.65 3.64
C LEU A 36 -8.88 5.38 3.27
N ILE A 37 -7.78 4.66 3.15
CA ILE A 37 -6.50 5.23 2.71
C ILE A 37 -6.65 5.87 1.33
N LEU A 38 -7.29 5.17 0.41
CA LEU A 38 -7.51 5.68 -0.95
C LEU A 38 -8.37 6.95 -0.94
N ALA A 39 -9.43 6.98 -0.13
CA ALA A 39 -10.29 8.14 0.00
C ALA A 39 -9.54 9.35 0.55
N ILE A 40 -8.66 9.13 1.54
CA ILE A 40 -7.83 10.18 2.13
C ILE A 40 -6.86 10.75 1.10
N GLN A 41 -6.21 9.88 0.31
CA GLN A 41 -5.30 10.32 -0.74
C GLN A 41 -6.01 11.25 -1.74
N LYS A 42 -7.24 10.90 -2.11
CA LYS A 42 -8.01 11.70 -3.06
C LYS A 42 -8.50 13.01 -2.47
N LYS A 43 -8.96 12.98 -1.22
CA LYS A 43 -9.55 14.15 -0.57
C LYS A 43 -8.50 15.19 -0.19
N TYR A 44 -7.39 14.75 0.40
CA TYR A 44 -6.36 15.65 0.92
C TYR A 44 -5.14 15.77 0.02
N LYS A 45 -5.12 15.02 -1.08
CA LYS A 45 -4.01 15.01 -2.05
C LYS A 45 -2.66 14.75 -1.38
N THR A 46 -2.65 13.87 -0.39
CA THR A 46 -1.42 13.48 0.30
C THR A 46 -0.57 12.56 -0.57
N THR A 47 0.74 12.64 -0.39
CA THR A 47 1.66 11.63 -0.90
C THR A 47 1.79 10.55 0.15
N SER A 48 1.61 9.30 -0.23
CA SER A 48 1.63 8.18 0.72
C SER A 48 2.66 7.16 0.34
N ILE A 49 3.36 6.64 1.35
CA ILE A 49 4.24 5.49 1.22
C ILE A 49 3.63 4.40 2.09
N ILE A 50 3.28 3.28 1.49
CA ILE A 50 2.60 2.18 2.17
C ILE A 50 3.52 0.96 2.16
N ILE A 51 3.87 0.47 3.33
CA ILE A 51 4.63 -0.76 3.49
C ILE A 51 3.63 -1.86 3.79
N THR A 52 3.54 -2.86 2.91
CA THR A 52 2.58 -3.95 3.10
C THR A 52 3.01 -5.21 2.35
N HIS A 53 2.61 -6.36 2.86
CA HIS A 53 2.68 -7.63 2.14
C HIS A 53 1.27 -8.09 1.70
N ASP A 54 0.26 -7.29 1.99
CA ASP A 54 -1.12 -7.54 1.58
C ASP A 54 -1.31 -7.05 0.14
N MET A 55 -1.33 -7.98 -0.80
CA MET A 55 -1.40 -7.64 -2.22
C MET A 55 -2.73 -7.01 -2.62
N ALA A 56 -3.82 -7.33 -1.93
CA ALA A 56 -5.10 -6.67 -2.17
C ALA A 56 -5.03 -5.18 -1.81
N CYS A 57 -4.40 -4.86 -0.67
CA CYS A 57 -4.16 -3.48 -0.26
C CYS A 57 -3.26 -2.75 -1.28
N ALA A 58 -2.18 -3.39 -1.70
CA ALA A 58 -1.26 -2.81 -2.68
C ALA A 58 -1.95 -2.51 -4.01
N LYS A 59 -2.79 -3.43 -4.48
CA LYS A 59 -3.53 -3.24 -5.73
C LYS A 59 -4.50 -2.07 -5.65
N LEU A 60 -5.20 -1.96 -4.53
CA LEU A 60 -6.23 -0.93 -4.35
C LEU A 60 -5.64 0.47 -4.16
N THR A 61 -4.55 0.58 -3.41
CA THR A 61 -4.03 1.87 -2.96
C THR A 61 -2.77 2.35 -3.69
N GLY A 62 -2.03 1.45 -4.31
CA GLY A 62 -0.73 1.80 -4.88
C GLY A 62 -0.78 2.24 -6.34
N ASP A 63 -0.19 3.40 -6.63
CA ASP A 63 0.02 3.85 -8.01
C ASP A 63 1.29 3.21 -8.58
N ARG A 64 2.34 3.14 -7.76
CA ARG A 64 3.59 2.47 -8.07
C ARG A 64 3.95 1.54 -6.95
N LEU A 65 4.40 0.36 -7.31
CA LEU A 65 4.82 -0.65 -6.35
C LEU A 65 6.33 -0.87 -6.47
N VAL A 66 6.96 -1.10 -5.33
CA VAL A 66 8.37 -1.44 -5.25
C VAL A 66 8.49 -2.74 -4.47
N ILE A 67 9.20 -3.71 -5.00
CA ILE A 67 9.44 -4.97 -4.32
C ILE A 67 10.85 -4.96 -3.77
N LEU A 68 10.96 -5.19 -2.46
CA LEU A 68 12.24 -5.24 -1.77
C LEU A 68 12.61 -6.69 -1.45
N LYS A 69 13.90 -6.99 -1.60
CA LYS A 69 14.48 -8.25 -1.20
C LYS A 69 15.85 -7.99 -0.60
N ASP A 70 16.05 -8.46 0.63
CA ASP A 70 17.32 -8.28 1.34
C ASP A 70 17.78 -6.81 1.38
N GLY A 71 16.83 -5.90 1.59
CA GLY A 71 17.11 -4.47 1.70
C GLY A 71 17.35 -3.77 0.37
N VAL A 72 17.14 -4.45 -0.75
CA VAL A 72 17.40 -3.90 -2.09
C VAL A 72 16.11 -3.87 -2.90
N MET A 73 15.91 -2.79 -3.66
CA MET A 73 14.82 -2.68 -4.62
C MET A 73 15.10 -3.60 -5.80
N VAL A 74 14.29 -4.65 -5.98
CA VAL A 74 14.50 -5.62 -7.06
C VAL A 74 13.51 -5.46 -8.21
N ALA A 75 12.39 -4.77 -7.99
CA ALA A 75 11.42 -4.51 -9.05
C ALA A 75 10.62 -3.25 -8.71
N GLU A 76 10.16 -2.55 -9.73
CA GLU A 76 9.37 -1.33 -9.62
C GLU A 76 8.45 -1.21 -10.81
N GLY A 77 7.20 -0.80 -10.59
CA GLY A 77 6.24 -0.60 -11.65
C GLY A 77 4.81 -0.55 -11.12
N THR A 78 3.84 -0.55 -12.04
CA THR A 78 2.44 -0.66 -11.67
C THR A 78 2.13 -2.10 -11.30
N TYR A 79 0.96 -2.31 -10.67
CA TYR A 79 0.51 -3.67 -10.33
C TYR A 79 0.47 -4.56 -11.59
N GLU A 80 -0.11 -4.03 -12.68
CA GLU A 80 -0.26 -4.76 -13.94
C GLU A 80 1.09 -5.10 -14.56
N GLU A 81 2.05 -4.20 -14.50
CA GLU A 81 3.40 -4.46 -15.01
C GLU A 81 4.11 -5.55 -14.24
N LEU A 82 4.02 -5.50 -12.90
CA LEU A 82 4.72 -6.47 -12.06
C LEU A 82 4.10 -7.86 -12.11
N GLU A 83 2.78 -7.98 -12.24
CA GLU A 83 2.14 -9.29 -12.35
C GLU A 83 2.52 -10.01 -13.65
N LYS A 84 3.01 -9.27 -14.65
CA LYS A 84 3.49 -9.80 -15.93
C LYS A 84 5.01 -9.84 -16.04
N SER A 85 5.70 -9.65 -14.92
CA SER A 85 7.17 -9.65 -14.90
C SER A 85 7.76 -10.96 -15.44
N ASP A 86 8.90 -10.86 -16.10
CA ASP A 86 9.67 -12.02 -16.55
C ASP A 86 10.30 -12.76 -15.38
N ASP A 87 10.51 -12.08 -14.25
CA ASP A 87 11.07 -12.68 -13.05
C ASP A 87 9.99 -13.50 -12.32
N GLU A 88 10.21 -14.81 -12.25
CA GLU A 88 9.28 -15.74 -11.62
C GLU A 88 9.04 -15.45 -10.14
N TRP A 89 10.08 -15.04 -9.42
CA TRP A 89 9.97 -14.68 -8.01
C TRP A 89 9.08 -13.46 -7.84
N VAL A 90 9.24 -12.44 -8.69
CA VAL A 90 8.38 -11.23 -8.67
C VAL A 90 6.94 -11.62 -8.95
N ARG A 91 6.68 -12.42 -10.00
CA ARG A 91 5.32 -12.85 -10.32
C ARG A 91 4.65 -13.62 -9.17
N SER A 92 5.43 -14.30 -8.34
CA SER A 92 4.88 -15.11 -7.24
C SER A 92 4.07 -14.28 -6.23
N PHE A 93 4.35 -12.99 -6.12
CA PHE A 93 3.58 -12.10 -5.25
C PHE A 93 2.16 -11.83 -5.76
N PHE A 94 1.91 -12.07 -7.04
CA PHE A 94 0.66 -11.67 -7.71
C PHE A 94 -0.26 -12.85 -8.04
N ILE A 95 -0.01 -13.98 -7.45
CA ILE A 95 -0.81 -15.19 -7.66
C ILE A 95 -1.97 -15.25 -6.69
#